data_6acae259c6a7baa7bc3cff5d641c9522
#
_entry.id   6acae259c6a7baa7bc3cff5d641c9522
#
_cell.length_a   1.000
_cell.length_b   1.000
_cell.length_c   1.000
_cell.angle_alpha   90.00
_cell.angle_beta   90.00
_cell.angle_gamma   90.00
#
_symmetry.space_group_name_H-M   'P 1'
#
loop_
_entity.id
_entity.type
_entity.pdbx_description
1 polymer ?
#
loop_
_entity_poly.entity_id
_entity_poly.type
_entity_poly.pdbx_seq_one_letter_code
_entity_poly.pdbx_strand_id
1 'polypeptide(L)'
;ILREHLQNNSTLRHKLFQVEFLATLSGEMLITLVYHRTLDTEWEDAAEALLGVLASHAPPFSIIGRSRKQKIVLGKDFVQETLPIQDREFRFRQYEQAFSQPNGSVNIRMIEWACEQAAMAQGDLLELYCGNGNFTLPLSLHFDNVIATELSKSSIRAARENLLENGIKNVQLVRLSAEEVTQA
;
A
#
# COMPACT_ATOMS: atom_id res chain seq x y z
N ILE A 1 -17.78 -3.10 16.36
CA ILE A 1 -17.05 -1.98 17.00
C ILE A 1 -17.11 -0.76 16.09
N LEU A 2 -16.37 -0.70 14.95
CA LEU A 2 -16.32 0.49 14.06
C LEU A 2 -17.71 0.96 13.65
N ARG A 3 -18.56 0.06 13.12
CA ARG A 3 -19.93 0.37 12.67
C ARG A 3 -20.76 0.99 13.80
N GLU A 4 -20.70 0.44 14.98
CA GLU A 4 -21.44 0.91 16.15
C GLU A 4 -20.98 2.32 16.56
N HIS A 5 -19.67 2.58 16.63
CA HIS A 5 -19.13 3.90 16.93
C HIS A 5 -19.52 4.94 15.87
N LEU A 6 -19.44 4.59 14.58
CA LEU A 6 -19.89 5.48 13.51
C LEU A 6 -21.39 5.78 13.58
N GLN A 7 -22.22 4.80 13.94
CA GLN A 7 -23.67 5.00 14.08
C GLN A 7 -24.05 5.87 15.28
N ASN A 8 -23.33 5.74 16.39
CA ASN A 8 -23.63 6.44 17.65
C ASN A 8 -22.95 7.82 17.75
N ASN A 9 -21.97 8.13 16.91
CA ASN A 9 -21.30 9.44 16.88
C ASN A 9 -21.86 10.29 15.72
N SER A 10 -22.60 11.35 16.06
CA SER A 10 -23.23 12.22 15.07
C SER A 10 -22.22 12.95 14.18
N THR A 11 -21.05 13.36 14.75
CA THR A 11 -19.98 14.06 14.03
C THR A 11 -19.33 13.14 12.99
N LEU A 12 -19.03 11.91 13.35
CA LEU A 12 -18.45 10.92 12.43
C LEU A 12 -19.46 10.43 11.38
N ARG A 13 -20.74 10.33 11.74
CA ARG A 13 -21.79 9.87 10.83
C ARG A 13 -22.22 10.93 9.82
N HIS A 14 -22.18 12.22 10.20
CA HIS A 14 -22.73 13.29 9.36
C HIS A 14 -22.05 13.39 8.01
N LYS A 15 -22.82 13.11 6.94
CA LYS A 15 -22.37 13.07 5.53
C LYS A 15 -21.20 12.13 5.26
N LEU A 16 -21.02 11.10 6.07
CA LEU A 16 -20.13 9.99 5.74
C LEU A 16 -20.71 9.27 4.51
N PHE A 17 -19.90 9.20 3.45
CA PHE A 17 -20.29 8.62 2.17
C PHE A 17 -19.79 7.18 2.04
N GLN A 18 -18.54 6.93 2.40
CA GLN A 18 -17.87 5.65 2.19
C GLN A 18 -16.87 5.38 3.30
N VAL A 19 -16.67 4.10 3.60
CA VAL A 19 -15.59 3.61 4.45
C VAL A 19 -14.78 2.61 3.64
N GLU A 20 -13.49 2.86 3.49
CA GLU A 20 -12.55 2.00 2.82
C GLU A 20 -11.60 1.35 3.83
N PHE A 21 -11.21 0.12 3.56
CA PHE A 21 -10.29 -0.62 4.40
C PHE A 21 -9.09 -1.07 3.57
N LEU A 22 -7.90 -0.83 4.08
CA LEU A 22 -6.67 -1.41 3.58
C LEU A 22 -6.05 -2.20 4.74
N ALA A 23 -6.04 -3.52 4.61
CA ALA A 23 -5.57 -4.43 5.64
C ALA A 23 -4.46 -5.32 5.10
N THR A 24 -3.53 -5.69 5.97
CA THR A 24 -2.39 -6.57 5.64
C THR A 24 -2.55 -7.94 6.27
N LEU A 25 -1.85 -8.94 5.73
CA LEU A 25 -1.72 -10.25 6.37
C LEU A 25 -0.96 -10.17 7.70
N SER A 26 -0.04 -9.21 7.81
CA SER A 26 0.74 -8.94 9.03
C SER A 26 -0.05 -8.26 10.14
N GLY A 27 -1.31 -7.86 9.88
CA GLY A 27 -2.26 -7.39 10.90
C GLY A 27 -2.45 -5.86 10.96
N GLU A 28 -1.73 -5.04 10.18
CA GLU A 28 -1.99 -3.60 10.11
C GLU A 28 -3.28 -3.28 9.35
N MET A 29 -3.99 -2.22 9.77
CA MET A 29 -5.20 -1.77 9.11
C MET A 29 -5.28 -0.25 9.03
N LEU A 30 -5.54 0.25 7.84
CA LEU A 30 -5.84 1.64 7.54
C LEU A 30 -7.32 1.78 7.17
N ILE A 31 -8.02 2.69 7.83
CA ILE A 31 -9.44 2.97 7.62
C ILE A 31 -9.56 4.36 7.03
N THR A 32 -10.11 4.47 5.82
CA THR A 32 -10.40 5.76 5.20
C THR A 32 -11.89 6.08 5.30
N LEU A 33 -12.21 7.19 5.95
CA LEU A 33 -13.57 7.72 6.09
C LEU A 33 -13.75 8.85 5.07
N VAL A 34 -14.59 8.64 4.06
CA VAL A 34 -14.83 9.58 2.96
C VAL A 34 -16.11 10.37 3.19
N TYR A 35 -16.04 11.70 3.09
CA TYR A 35 -17.14 12.61 3.42
C TYR A 35 -17.54 13.54 2.28
N HIS A 36 -18.83 13.89 2.25
CA HIS A 36 -19.36 14.98 1.43
C HIS A 36 -19.55 16.28 2.22
N ARG A 37 -18.59 16.59 3.11
CA ARG A 37 -18.52 17.84 3.88
C ARG A 37 -17.06 18.19 4.18
N THR A 38 -16.80 19.43 4.55
CA THR A 38 -15.50 19.82 5.13
C THR A 38 -15.31 19.14 6.48
N LEU A 39 -14.12 18.67 6.75
CA LEU A 39 -13.69 18.12 8.03
C LEU A 39 -13.10 19.24 8.87
N ASP A 40 -13.48 19.29 10.13
CA ASP A 40 -13.15 20.30 11.12
C ASP A 40 -12.51 19.68 12.35
N THR A 41 -12.16 20.51 13.32
CA THR A 41 -11.53 20.05 14.56
C THR A 41 -12.42 19.09 15.36
N GLU A 42 -13.75 19.28 15.35
CA GLU A 42 -14.67 18.35 16.01
C GLU A 42 -14.63 16.96 15.40
N TRP A 43 -14.46 16.90 14.05
CA TRP A 43 -14.28 15.62 13.37
C TRP A 43 -12.94 14.98 13.77
N GLU A 44 -11.87 15.75 13.84
CA GLU A 44 -10.53 15.28 14.19
C GLU A 44 -10.51 14.70 15.61
N ASP A 45 -11.05 15.41 16.58
CA ASP A 45 -11.19 14.96 17.97
C ASP A 45 -12.02 13.65 18.07
N ALA A 46 -13.13 13.58 17.35
CA ALA A 46 -13.99 12.40 17.34
C ALA A 46 -13.30 11.19 16.67
N ALA A 47 -12.51 11.42 15.63
CA ALA A 47 -11.77 10.37 14.93
C ALA A 47 -10.56 9.89 15.75
N GLU A 48 -9.88 10.77 16.49
CA GLU A 48 -8.83 10.39 17.46
C GLU A 48 -9.40 9.52 18.58
N ALA A 49 -10.54 9.89 19.13
CA ALA A 49 -11.23 9.08 20.13
C ALA A 49 -11.58 7.68 19.59
N LEU A 50 -12.08 7.60 18.35
CA LEU A 50 -12.36 6.34 17.68
C LEU A 50 -11.09 5.52 17.48
N LEU A 51 -9.98 6.15 17.06
CA LEU A 51 -8.69 5.47 16.89
C LEU A 51 -8.21 4.86 18.23
N GLY A 52 -8.35 5.61 19.33
CA GLY A 52 -8.04 5.11 20.68
C GLY A 52 -8.85 3.87 21.07
N VAL A 53 -10.14 3.84 20.73
CA VAL A 53 -11.00 2.66 20.95
C VAL A 53 -10.54 1.48 20.10
N LEU A 54 -10.28 1.70 18.82
CA LEU A 54 -9.84 0.63 17.91
C LEU A 54 -8.50 0.04 18.36
N ALA A 55 -7.56 0.87 18.78
CA ALA A 55 -6.25 0.44 19.26
C ALA A 55 -6.30 -0.52 20.45
N SER A 56 -7.38 -0.50 21.25
CA SER A 56 -7.57 -1.44 22.38
C SER A 56 -8.02 -2.84 21.95
N HIS A 57 -8.39 -3.04 20.68
CA HIS A 57 -8.96 -4.30 20.20
C HIS A 57 -8.03 -5.12 19.31
N ALA A 58 -7.27 -4.48 18.47
CA ALA A 58 -6.22 -5.11 17.66
C ALA A 58 -5.33 -4.00 17.08
N PRO A 59 -4.03 -4.12 17.09
CA PRO A 59 -3.10 -3.16 16.51
C PRO A 59 -2.58 -3.57 15.13
N PRO A 60 -1.87 -2.64 14.47
CA PRO A 60 -2.04 -1.20 14.59
C PRO A 60 -3.11 -0.68 13.63
N PHE A 61 -3.86 0.35 14.07
CA PHE A 61 -4.82 1.05 13.24
C PHE A 61 -4.31 2.43 12.85
N SER A 62 -4.74 2.92 11.68
CA SER A 62 -4.66 4.31 11.30
C SER A 62 -6.00 4.74 10.70
N ILE A 63 -6.35 6.02 10.83
CA ILE A 63 -7.57 6.57 10.25
C ILE A 63 -7.21 7.73 9.33
N ILE A 64 -7.82 7.76 8.15
CA ILE A 64 -7.76 8.90 7.24
C ILE A 64 -9.16 9.46 7.06
N GLY A 65 -9.30 10.77 7.26
CA GLY A 65 -10.47 11.52 6.85
C GLY A 65 -10.27 12.12 5.46
N ARG A 66 -11.18 11.84 4.54
CA ARG A 66 -11.16 12.40 3.19
C ARG A 66 -12.41 13.21 2.91
N SER A 67 -12.20 14.37 2.32
CA SER A 67 -13.23 15.21 1.73
C SER A 67 -12.61 15.93 0.54
N ARG A 68 -13.39 16.35 -0.46
CA ARG A 68 -12.96 17.03 -1.72
C ARG A 68 -11.45 17.30 -1.88
N LYS A 69 -10.89 18.24 -1.08
CA LYS A 69 -9.47 18.66 -1.13
C LYS A 69 -8.75 18.45 0.20
N GLN A 70 -9.41 17.78 1.16
CA GLN A 70 -8.83 17.54 2.48
C GLN A 70 -8.41 16.08 2.61
N LYS A 71 -7.26 15.87 3.24
CA LYS A 71 -6.78 14.60 3.75
C LYS A 71 -6.23 14.86 5.15
N ILE A 72 -6.91 14.35 6.17
CA ILE A 72 -6.46 14.38 7.56
C ILE A 72 -5.99 12.97 7.89
N VAL A 73 -4.80 12.82 8.44
CA VAL A 73 -4.17 11.52 8.74
C VAL A 73 -3.95 11.40 10.23
N LEU A 74 -4.57 10.40 10.83
CA LEU A 74 -4.38 10.01 12.23
C LEU A 74 -3.60 8.70 12.25
N GLY A 75 -2.33 8.77 12.58
CA GLY A 75 -1.37 7.68 12.47
C GLY A 75 -0.57 7.76 11.18
N LYS A 76 -0.57 6.68 10.38
CA LYS A 76 0.15 6.57 9.10
C LYS A 76 -0.81 6.67 7.91
N ASP A 77 -0.33 7.11 6.75
CA ASP A 77 -1.09 7.07 5.49
C ASP A 77 -0.76 5.84 4.63
N PHE A 78 -0.15 4.85 5.22
CA PHE A 78 0.18 3.56 4.63
C PHE A 78 0.05 2.44 5.66
N VAL A 79 -0.02 1.21 5.19
CA VAL A 79 0.17 0.00 5.99
C VAL A 79 1.47 -0.70 5.60
N GLN A 80 2.09 -1.37 6.57
CA GLN A 80 3.28 -2.19 6.35
C GLN A 80 2.85 -3.65 6.18
N GLU A 81 2.92 -4.16 4.96
CA GLU A 81 2.72 -5.58 4.68
C GLU A 81 4.06 -6.31 4.73
N THR A 82 4.07 -7.49 5.34
CA THR A 82 5.22 -8.39 5.34
C THR A 82 4.79 -9.70 4.69
N LEU A 83 5.38 -10.01 3.54
CA LEU A 83 5.10 -11.23 2.79
C LEU A 83 6.26 -12.20 2.88
N PRO A 84 6.05 -13.40 3.41
CA PRO A 84 7.00 -14.51 3.30
C PRO A 84 6.97 -15.04 1.86
N ILE A 85 8.05 -14.86 1.12
CA ILE A 85 8.19 -15.33 -0.26
C ILE A 85 9.43 -16.22 -0.32
N GLN A 86 9.24 -17.50 -0.61
CA GLN A 86 10.30 -18.50 -0.50
C GLN A 86 10.96 -18.45 0.89
N ASP A 87 12.27 -18.33 0.98
CA ASP A 87 13.02 -18.32 2.23
C ASP A 87 13.29 -16.90 2.78
N ARG A 88 12.59 -15.87 2.27
CA ARG A 88 12.81 -14.47 2.64
C ARG A 88 11.51 -13.73 2.94
N GLU A 89 11.55 -12.85 3.93
CA GLU A 89 10.49 -11.87 4.19
C GLU A 89 10.75 -10.58 3.41
N PHE A 90 9.73 -10.11 2.70
CA PHE A 90 9.74 -8.81 2.02
C PHE A 90 8.75 -7.88 2.67
N ARG A 91 9.18 -6.62 2.90
CA ARG A 91 8.37 -5.57 3.48
C ARG A 91 7.91 -4.60 2.41
N PHE A 92 6.59 -4.33 2.40
CA PHE A 92 5.97 -3.44 1.43
C PHE A 92 5.13 -2.39 2.14
N ARG A 93 5.42 -1.12 1.88
CA ARG A 93 4.50 -0.03 2.19
C ARG A 93 3.42 0.03 1.13
N GLN A 94 2.19 -0.04 1.58
CA GLN A 94 1.01 0.09 0.74
C GLN A 94 0.30 1.38 1.13
N TYR A 95 0.38 2.39 0.27
CA TYR A 95 -0.22 3.69 0.53
C TYR A 95 -1.73 3.68 0.27
N GLU A 96 -2.45 4.49 1.02
CA GLU A 96 -3.86 4.75 0.82
C GLU A 96 -4.13 5.16 -0.63
N GLN A 97 -5.18 4.58 -1.23
CA GLN A 97 -5.58 4.74 -2.65
C GLN A 97 -4.54 4.28 -3.69
N ALA A 98 -3.42 3.70 -3.30
CA ALA A 98 -2.55 3.00 -4.24
C ALA A 98 -3.09 1.59 -4.52
N PHE A 99 -2.82 1.09 -5.72
CA PHE A 99 -3.16 -0.30 -6.03
C PHE A 99 -2.32 -1.25 -5.17
N SER A 100 -2.98 -2.21 -4.57
CA SER A 100 -2.35 -3.38 -3.93
C SER A 100 -3.15 -4.64 -4.30
N GLN A 101 -2.51 -5.80 -4.29
CA GLN A 101 -3.19 -7.07 -4.54
C GLN A 101 -4.18 -7.36 -3.40
N PRO A 102 -5.48 -7.49 -3.69
CA PRO A 102 -6.50 -7.56 -2.64
C PRO A 102 -6.49 -8.89 -1.87
N ASN A 103 -5.88 -9.92 -2.42
CA ASN A 103 -5.73 -11.22 -1.77
C ASN A 103 -4.25 -11.52 -1.54
N GLY A 104 -3.77 -11.22 -0.34
CA GLY A 104 -2.36 -11.37 0.03
C GLY A 104 -1.85 -12.82 -0.10
N SER A 105 -2.64 -13.83 0.24
CA SER A 105 -2.25 -15.23 0.10
C SER A 105 -2.12 -15.68 -1.36
N VAL A 106 -2.98 -15.18 -2.23
CA VAL A 106 -2.85 -15.42 -3.68
C VAL A 106 -1.67 -14.63 -4.23
N ASN A 107 -1.45 -13.41 -3.75
CA ASN A 107 -0.31 -12.59 -4.15
C ASN A 107 1.03 -13.29 -3.87
N ILE A 108 1.19 -13.88 -2.70
CA ILE A 108 2.39 -14.67 -2.36
C ILE A 108 2.62 -15.75 -3.42
N ARG A 109 1.60 -16.56 -3.72
CA ARG A 109 1.71 -17.64 -4.72
C ARG A 109 2.03 -17.15 -6.13
N MET A 110 1.47 -15.98 -6.52
CA MET A 110 1.77 -15.36 -7.81
C MET A 110 3.24 -14.94 -7.88
N ILE A 111 3.76 -14.35 -6.82
CA ILE A 111 5.16 -13.92 -6.74
C ILE A 111 6.08 -15.16 -6.72
N GLU A 112 5.80 -16.16 -5.92
CA GLU A 112 6.58 -17.39 -5.85
C GLU A 112 6.64 -18.09 -7.22
N TRP A 113 5.50 -18.21 -7.89
CA TRP A 113 5.46 -18.74 -9.26
C TRP A 113 6.33 -17.92 -10.22
N ALA A 114 6.27 -16.58 -10.15
CA ALA A 114 7.10 -15.72 -10.99
C ALA A 114 8.60 -15.89 -10.68
N CYS A 115 8.98 -16.03 -9.41
CA CYS A 115 10.34 -16.31 -8.99
C CYS A 115 10.84 -17.68 -9.51
N GLU A 116 9.98 -18.71 -9.47
CA GLU A 116 10.30 -20.04 -10.04
C GLU A 116 10.59 -19.95 -11.54
N GLN A 117 9.78 -19.19 -12.30
CA GLN A 117 10.05 -18.98 -13.72
C GLN A 117 11.36 -18.18 -13.95
N ALA A 118 11.61 -17.18 -13.11
CA ALA A 118 12.80 -16.34 -13.18
C ALA A 118 14.09 -17.10 -12.82
N ALA A 119 14.02 -18.14 -12.01
CA ALA A 119 15.19 -18.93 -11.60
C ALA A 119 15.95 -19.58 -12.77
N MET A 120 15.29 -19.76 -13.93
CA MET A 120 15.91 -20.28 -15.16
C MET A 120 16.36 -19.17 -16.13
N ALA A 121 16.03 -17.92 -15.85
CA ALA A 121 16.42 -16.77 -16.66
C ALA A 121 17.86 -16.31 -16.35
N GLN A 122 18.46 -15.59 -17.28
CA GLN A 122 19.78 -14.99 -17.13
C GLN A 122 19.75 -13.55 -17.66
N GLY A 123 20.65 -12.72 -17.16
CA GLY A 123 20.82 -11.34 -17.60
C GLY A 123 19.95 -10.34 -16.86
N ASP A 124 19.36 -9.41 -17.58
CA ASP A 124 18.62 -8.27 -17.01
C ASP A 124 17.09 -8.46 -17.13
N LEU A 125 16.34 -7.83 -16.23
CA LEU A 125 14.87 -7.82 -16.25
C LEU A 125 14.37 -6.42 -16.62
N LEU A 126 13.41 -6.38 -17.54
CA LEU A 126 12.54 -5.24 -17.76
C LEU A 126 11.14 -5.54 -17.21
N GLU A 127 10.70 -4.76 -16.23
CA GLU A 127 9.35 -4.85 -15.68
C GLU A 127 8.55 -3.59 -16.02
N LEU A 128 7.37 -3.80 -16.59
CA LEU A 128 6.42 -2.73 -16.89
C LEU A 128 5.32 -2.70 -15.82
N TYR A 129 4.84 -1.48 -15.48
CA TYR A 129 3.77 -1.30 -14.47
C TYR A 129 4.12 -1.87 -13.10
N CYS A 130 5.33 -1.62 -12.61
CA CYS A 130 5.83 -2.23 -11.38
C CYS A 130 5.05 -1.85 -10.10
N GLY A 131 4.22 -0.82 -10.15
CA GLY A 131 3.45 -0.35 -9.00
C GLY A 131 4.34 0.05 -7.84
N ASN A 132 4.08 -0.50 -6.67
CA ASN A 132 4.90 -0.32 -5.47
C ASN A 132 6.10 -1.29 -5.40
N GLY A 133 6.38 -2.03 -6.48
CA GLY A 133 7.46 -3.00 -6.54
C GLY A 133 7.07 -4.41 -6.08
N ASN A 134 5.79 -4.75 -6.13
CA ASN A 134 5.26 -6.03 -5.64
C ASN A 134 5.97 -7.25 -6.21
N PHE A 135 6.25 -7.28 -7.51
CA PHE A 135 7.04 -8.31 -8.17
C PHE A 135 8.51 -7.93 -8.29
N THR A 136 8.80 -6.65 -8.50
CA THR A 136 10.16 -6.12 -8.66
C THR A 136 11.11 -6.59 -7.57
N LEU A 137 10.68 -6.47 -6.29
CA LEU A 137 11.54 -6.76 -5.15
C LEU A 137 11.97 -8.22 -5.13
N PRO A 138 11.05 -9.21 -5.13
CA PRO A 138 11.43 -10.62 -5.15
C PRO A 138 12.17 -11.02 -6.43
N LEU A 139 11.72 -10.57 -7.59
CA LEU A 139 12.35 -10.91 -8.87
C LEU A 139 13.78 -10.35 -9.00
N SER A 140 14.06 -9.21 -8.39
CA SER A 140 15.41 -8.61 -8.43
C SER A 140 16.52 -9.51 -7.92
N LEU A 141 16.19 -10.53 -7.13
CA LEU A 141 17.16 -11.50 -6.62
C LEU A 141 17.62 -12.52 -7.68
N HIS A 142 16.93 -12.62 -8.81
CA HIS A 142 17.19 -13.57 -9.88
C HIS A 142 17.91 -12.95 -11.09
N PHE A 143 18.12 -11.62 -11.08
CA PHE A 143 18.67 -10.88 -12.23
C PHE A 143 19.87 -10.02 -11.83
N ASP A 144 20.77 -9.76 -12.78
CA ASP A 144 21.93 -8.90 -12.55
C ASP A 144 21.50 -7.45 -12.35
N ASN A 145 20.65 -6.94 -13.26
CA ASN A 145 20.05 -5.61 -13.17
C ASN A 145 18.54 -5.69 -13.49
N VAL A 146 17.78 -4.80 -12.89
CA VAL A 146 16.34 -4.66 -13.15
C VAL A 146 16.02 -3.22 -13.52
N ILE A 147 15.33 -3.03 -14.64
CA ILE A 147 14.69 -1.76 -14.98
C ILE A 147 13.19 -1.95 -14.74
N ALA A 148 12.65 -1.18 -13.82
CA ALA A 148 11.23 -1.24 -13.48
C ALA A 148 10.55 0.10 -13.77
N THR A 149 9.45 0.07 -14.55
CA THR A 149 8.76 1.28 -14.99
C THR A 149 7.37 1.40 -14.38
N GLU A 150 7.00 2.63 -14.06
CA GLU A 150 5.69 2.98 -13.49
C GLU A 150 5.40 4.45 -13.77
N LEU A 151 4.15 4.80 -14.04
CA LEU A 151 3.74 6.17 -14.35
C LEU A 151 3.33 6.96 -13.10
N SER A 152 2.72 6.30 -12.12
CA SER A 152 2.22 6.92 -10.89
C SER A 152 3.36 7.40 -9.98
N LYS A 153 3.35 8.69 -9.62
CA LYS A 153 4.34 9.27 -8.69
C LYS A 153 4.29 8.61 -7.31
N SER A 154 3.09 8.30 -6.81
CA SER A 154 2.91 7.67 -5.51
C SER A 154 3.44 6.24 -5.50
N SER A 155 3.21 5.48 -6.58
CA SER A 155 3.71 4.11 -6.72
C SER A 155 5.24 4.07 -6.83
N ILE A 156 5.85 4.95 -7.65
CA ILE A 156 7.33 5.10 -7.73
C ILE A 156 7.93 5.46 -6.37
N ARG A 157 7.29 6.35 -5.62
CA ARG A 157 7.74 6.68 -4.27
C ARG A 157 7.70 5.44 -3.38
N ALA A 158 6.58 4.71 -3.37
CA ALA A 158 6.43 3.49 -2.60
C ALA A 158 7.46 2.42 -2.99
N ALA A 159 7.66 2.19 -4.29
CA ALA A 159 8.65 1.24 -4.80
C ALA A 159 10.07 1.60 -4.33
N ARG A 160 10.45 2.88 -4.38
CA ARG A 160 11.76 3.34 -3.92
C ARG A 160 11.96 3.09 -2.42
N GLU A 161 10.96 3.42 -1.60
CA GLU A 161 11.01 3.17 -0.16
C GLU A 161 11.08 1.67 0.14
N ASN A 162 10.33 0.85 -0.60
CA ASN A 162 10.33 -0.60 -0.45
C ASN A 162 11.67 -1.23 -0.85
N LEU A 163 12.30 -0.78 -1.93
CA LEU A 163 13.64 -1.22 -2.33
C LEU A 163 14.67 -0.92 -1.25
N LEU A 164 14.65 0.30 -0.69
CA LEU A 164 15.55 0.71 0.39
C LEU A 164 15.35 -0.14 1.65
N GLU A 165 14.11 -0.36 2.07
CA GLU A 165 13.77 -1.12 3.26
C GLU A 165 14.18 -2.59 3.17
N ASN A 166 14.14 -3.16 1.96
CA ASN A 166 14.56 -4.53 1.69
C ASN A 166 16.04 -4.68 1.29
N GLY A 167 16.79 -3.57 1.24
CA GLY A 167 18.23 -3.57 0.91
C GLY A 167 18.55 -3.95 -0.54
N ILE A 168 17.60 -3.75 -1.47
CA ILE A 168 17.75 -4.07 -2.90
C ILE A 168 18.42 -2.89 -3.62
N LYS A 169 19.47 -3.16 -4.40
CA LYS A 169 20.33 -2.14 -5.00
C LYS A 169 20.46 -2.23 -6.52
N ASN A 170 20.08 -3.35 -7.11
CA ASN A 170 20.22 -3.64 -8.54
C ASN A 170 18.97 -3.26 -9.36
N VAL A 171 18.08 -2.42 -8.81
CA VAL A 171 16.85 -1.98 -9.48
C VAL A 171 16.93 -0.49 -9.81
N GLN A 172 16.74 -0.16 -11.08
CA GLN A 172 16.55 1.19 -11.57
C GLN A 172 15.05 1.44 -11.79
N LEU A 173 14.47 2.35 -10.99
CA LEU A 173 13.09 2.80 -11.17
C LEU A 173 13.03 3.95 -12.17
N VAL A 174 12.23 3.79 -13.21
CA VAL A 174 12.04 4.79 -14.26
C VAL A 174 10.57 5.17 -14.34
N ARG A 175 10.29 6.48 -14.34
CA ARG A 175 8.92 6.97 -14.49
C ARG A 175 8.59 7.15 -15.98
N LEU A 176 8.10 6.07 -16.59
CA LEU A 176 7.68 6.02 -18.00
C LEU A 176 6.39 5.21 -18.12
N SER A 177 5.60 5.51 -19.14
CA SER A 177 4.52 4.61 -19.58
C SER A 177 5.10 3.43 -20.36
N ALA A 178 4.32 2.35 -20.48
CA ALA A 178 4.76 1.20 -21.28
C ALA A 178 4.93 1.55 -22.77
N GLU A 179 4.11 2.46 -23.27
CA GLU A 179 4.19 2.94 -24.67
C GLU A 179 5.50 3.70 -24.92
N GLU A 180 5.97 4.51 -23.97
CA GLU A 180 7.24 5.23 -24.07
C GLU A 180 8.44 4.26 -24.06
N VAL A 181 8.37 3.19 -23.28
CA VAL A 181 9.42 2.16 -23.21
C VAL A 181 9.54 1.40 -24.53
N THR A 182 8.42 1.11 -25.21
CA THR A 182 8.42 0.36 -26.47
C THR A 182 8.85 1.20 -27.67
N GLN A 183 8.98 2.52 -27.53
CA GLN A 183 9.44 3.46 -28.56
C GLN A 183 10.90 3.88 -28.40
N ALA A 184 11.53 3.52 -27.31
CA ALA A 184 12.92 3.82 -26.98
C ALA A 184 13.85 2.67 -27.38
#